data_765457350b69e29878343696737836e0
#
_entry.id   765457350b69e29878343696737836e0
#
_cell.length_a   1.000
_cell.length_b   1.000
_cell.length_c   1.000
_cell.angle_alpha   90.00
_cell.angle_beta   90.00
_cell.angle_gamma   90.00
#
_symmetry.space_group_name_H-M   'P 1'
#
loop_
_entity.id
_entity.type
_entity.pdbx_description
1 polymer ?
#
loop_
_entity_poly.entity_id
_entity_poly.type
_entity_poly.pdbx_seq_one_letter_code
_entity_poly.pdbx_strand_id
1 'polypeptide(L)'
;MRQGIKRIAASVLALVGIVAMADAGQTKIFDYMYGGDGQRVCLRLPKENGVRAVLYAHQNMTEEVLFRSPSFTHRMDSLGVAMVFVQSGSQNWDTSTGCQERFESIIDSLASMSGHNEIKTARIIPFGHSAQATFPWNFAAWNPDRTLCVISYHGDAPRTNLCGYGRANVEWGRTRNIDRIPALMVMGEYEWWDARLRPALAFQMMYPESRISFLCDAGRGHFDLSEATQDYMARFIAKALENPRPEDGVRYSRWFEDGTESTDPHEQFWYQDGEMVDLTKARYAETRGKKMQYVSLKINGELLPYDKDSHVKINGRYHEGEFTVEPVFTDETRMTESDAHAAVRPRVVLISGPAIQTGEYTFRYDPDYFGRDPKRQWTGITLCVEADGDATYKPAVQELNLSKAK
;
A
#
# COMPACT_ATOMS: atom_id res chain seq x y z
N MET A 1 -7.74 33.19 -48.00
CA MET A 1 -8.50 33.15 -46.70
C MET A 1 -7.65 32.38 -45.69
N ARG A 2 -7.01 33.11 -44.75
CA ARG A 2 -6.21 32.52 -43.66
C ARG A 2 -7.09 32.47 -42.43
N GLN A 3 -7.45 31.28 -41.96
CA GLN A 3 -8.06 31.11 -40.66
C GLN A 3 -6.96 30.89 -39.62
N GLY A 4 -6.89 31.83 -38.68
CA GLY A 4 -5.97 31.78 -37.55
C GLY A 4 -6.47 30.82 -36.47
N ILE A 5 -5.61 29.90 -36.07
CA ILE A 5 -5.81 29.05 -34.90
C ILE A 5 -5.50 29.91 -33.68
N LYS A 6 -6.54 30.25 -32.92
CA LYS A 6 -6.38 30.84 -31.59
C LYS A 6 -5.99 29.73 -30.59
N ARG A 7 -4.75 29.77 -30.13
CA ARG A 7 -4.30 29.02 -28.95
C ARG A 7 -4.96 29.64 -27.72
N ILE A 8 -5.86 28.93 -27.08
CA ILE A 8 -6.39 29.27 -25.76
C ILE A 8 -5.36 28.76 -24.76
N ALA A 9 -4.60 29.66 -24.16
CA ALA A 9 -3.80 29.38 -23.00
C ALA A 9 -4.76 29.28 -21.79
N ALA A 10 -5.02 28.08 -21.31
CA ALA A 10 -5.74 27.88 -20.06
C ALA A 10 -4.80 28.20 -18.89
N SER A 11 -4.98 29.37 -18.30
CA SER A 11 -4.30 29.74 -17.06
C SER A 11 -4.94 28.95 -15.92
N VAL A 12 -4.20 27.99 -15.39
CA VAL A 12 -4.58 27.25 -14.17
C VAL A 12 -4.30 28.18 -12.98
N LEU A 13 -5.34 28.78 -12.43
CA LEU A 13 -5.25 29.43 -11.11
C LEU A 13 -5.25 28.30 -10.05
N ALA A 14 -4.08 27.94 -9.54
CA ALA A 14 -3.94 27.09 -8.37
C ALA A 14 -4.26 27.95 -7.13
N LEU A 15 -5.36 27.64 -6.46
CA LEU A 15 -5.63 28.18 -5.12
C LEU A 15 -4.70 27.46 -4.14
N VAL A 16 -3.63 28.14 -3.74
CA VAL A 16 -2.64 27.61 -2.77
C VAL A 16 -3.15 27.89 -1.37
N GLY A 17 -3.68 26.87 -0.72
CA GLY A 17 -3.88 26.89 0.72
C GLY A 17 -2.60 26.42 1.39
N ILE A 18 -1.70 27.34 1.78
CA ILE A 18 -0.51 27.00 2.58
C ILE A 18 -0.97 26.90 4.04
N VAL A 19 -1.08 25.71 4.57
CA VAL A 19 -1.04 25.50 6.00
C VAL A 19 0.41 25.16 6.37
N ALA A 20 1.21 26.22 6.52
CA ALA A 20 2.53 26.09 7.11
C ALA A 20 2.37 26.08 8.63
N MET A 21 2.32 24.91 9.22
CA MET A 21 2.64 24.77 10.65
C MET A 21 4.14 24.61 10.78
N ALA A 22 4.79 25.71 11.09
CA ALA A 22 6.22 25.73 11.38
C ALA A 22 6.41 25.43 12.87
N ASP A 23 6.85 24.20 13.16
CA ASP A 23 7.50 23.89 14.41
C ASP A 23 8.83 23.16 14.10
N ALA A 24 9.90 23.54 14.80
CA ALA A 24 11.23 23.00 14.57
C ALA A 24 11.21 21.49 14.88
N GLY A 25 11.26 20.65 13.84
CA GLY A 25 11.20 19.19 13.93
C GLY A 25 9.92 18.56 13.37
N GLN A 26 8.94 19.33 12.88
CA GLN A 26 7.77 18.77 12.23
C GLN A 26 8.03 18.45 10.75
N THR A 27 7.43 17.36 10.30
CA THR A 27 7.43 16.95 8.90
C THR A 27 6.69 17.97 8.04
N LYS A 28 7.32 18.44 6.96
CA LYS A 28 6.67 19.33 6.00
C LYS A 28 5.75 18.53 5.09
N ILE A 29 4.46 18.86 5.12
CA ILE A 29 3.44 18.29 4.24
C ILE A 29 2.94 19.41 3.33
N PHE A 30 2.94 19.15 2.03
CA PHE A 30 2.37 20.01 1.00
C PHE A 30 1.19 19.31 0.38
N ASP A 31 0.10 20.01 0.18
CA ASP A 31 -1.03 19.48 -0.56
C ASP A 31 -1.59 20.51 -1.54
N TYR A 32 -2.16 20.02 -2.63
CA TYR A 32 -2.82 20.86 -3.62
C TYR A 32 -3.86 20.06 -4.41
N MET A 33 -4.76 20.79 -5.06
CA MET A 33 -5.76 20.19 -5.94
C MET A 33 -5.23 20.18 -7.38
N TYR A 34 -5.10 18.99 -7.94
CA TYR A 34 -4.66 18.80 -9.31
C TYR A 34 -5.85 18.76 -10.28
N GLY A 35 -5.76 19.56 -11.34
CA GLY A 35 -6.75 19.57 -12.42
C GLY A 35 -8.13 20.07 -12.02
N GLY A 36 -9.01 20.20 -13.00
CA GLY A 36 -10.40 20.63 -12.80
C GLY A 36 -11.28 19.60 -12.06
N ASP A 37 -10.78 18.37 -11.89
CA ASP A 37 -11.49 17.26 -11.24
C ASP A 37 -11.32 17.26 -9.71
N GLY A 38 -10.49 18.16 -9.19
CA GLY A 38 -10.30 18.30 -7.76
C GLY A 38 -9.56 17.13 -7.11
N GLN A 39 -8.60 16.52 -7.81
CA GLN A 39 -7.75 15.48 -7.22
C GLN A 39 -6.75 16.10 -6.25
N ARG A 40 -6.80 15.68 -5.00
CA ARG A 40 -5.83 16.11 -4.01
C ARG A 40 -4.54 15.31 -4.13
N VAL A 41 -3.42 16.03 -4.10
CA VAL A 41 -2.07 15.45 -4.10
C VAL A 41 -1.36 15.93 -2.86
N CYS A 42 -0.82 14.99 -2.09
CA CYS A 42 -0.05 15.28 -0.89
C CYS A 42 1.41 14.87 -1.09
N LEU A 43 2.33 15.74 -0.68
CA LEU A 43 3.75 15.46 -0.59
C LEU A 43 4.18 15.55 0.88
N ARG A 44 4.81 14.51 1.37
CA ARG A 44 5.53 14.50 2.64
C ARG A 44 7.03 14.48 2.35
N LEU A 45 7.78 15.42 2.89
CA LEU A 45 9.23 15.48 2.78
C LEU A 45 9.90 14.80 3.97
N PRO A 46 11.07 14.16 3.77
CA PRO A 46 11.88 13.68 4.87
C PRO A 46 12.39 14.85 5.72
N LYS A 47 12.57 14.62 7.03
CA LYS A 47 12.85 15.69 8.00
C LYS A 47 14.24 16.32 7.85
N GLU A 48 15.27 15.52 7.63
CA GLU A 48 16.66 15.97 7.80
C GLU A 48 17.54 15.74 6.56
N ASN A 49 17.12 14.87 5.65
CA ASN A 49 17.93 14.50 4.49
C ASN A 49 17.34 15.09 3.21
N GLY A 50 18.18 15.39 2.24
CA GLY A 50 17.71 15.66 0.88
C GLY A 50 16.93 14.46 0.32
N VAL A 51 16.07 14.70 -0.67
CA VAL A 51 15.25 13.65 -1.27
C VAL A 51 16.12 12.73 -2.13
N ARG A 52 16.30 11.49 -1.68
CA ARG A 52 17.03 10.43 -2.41
C ARG A 52 16.14 9.66 -3.37
N ALA A 53 14.87 9.46 -2.98
CA ALA A 53 13.85 8.80 -3.79
C ALA A 53 12.46 9.30 -3.39
N VAL A 54 11.47 8.98 -4.21
CA VAL A 54 10.06 9.32 -3.98
C VAL A 54 9.22 8.05 -4.01
N LEU A 55 8.57 7.70 -2.91
CA LEU A 55 7.50 6.72 -2.89
C LEU A 55 6.23 7.38 -3.44
N TYR A 56 5.74 6.87 -4.55
CA TYR A 56 4.59 7.42 -5.26
C TYR A 56 3.45 6.41 -5.28
N ALA A 57 2.31 6.82 -4.75
CA ALA A 57 1.15 5.96 -4.61
C ALA A 57 -0.14 6.65 -5.03
N HIS A 58 -1.03 5.91 -5.69
CA HIS A 58 -2.41 6.30 -5.93
C HIS A 58 -3.32 5.70 -4.87
N GLN A 59 -4.34 6.45 -4.46
CA GLN A 59 -5.28 6.00 -3.45
C GLN A 59 -6.01 4.72 -3.88
N ASN A 60 -5.93 3.72 -3.00
CA ASN A 60 -6.88 2.64 -2.92
C ASN A 60 -7.23 2.40 -1.45
N MET A 61 -6.36 1.73 -0.67
CA MET A 61 -6.62 1.44 0.75
C MET A 61 -5.34 1.59 1.59
N THR A 62 -4.40 0.64 1.50
CA THR A 62 -3.20 0.63 2.34
C THR A 62 -2.21 1.75 2.03
N GLU A 63 -2.30 2.37 0.87
CA GLU A 63 -1.51 3.54 0.51
C GLU A 63 -1.72 4.68 1.51
N GLU A 64 -2.98 4.90 1.91
CA GLU A 64 -3.30 5.92 2.91
C GLU A 64 -2.78 5.55 4.29
N VAL A 65 -2.88 4.27 4.67
CA VAL A 65 -2.32 3.75 5.94
C VAL A 65 -0.83 4.02 6.02
N LEU A 66 -0.07 3.70 4.97
CA LEU A 66 1.37 3.98 4.91
C LEU A 66 1.68 5.48 5.04
N PHE A 67 0.94 6.31 4.31
CA PHE A 67 1.14 7.75 4.33
C PHE A 67 0.87 8.37 5.72
N ARG A 68 -0.06 7.78 6.48
CA ARG A 68 -0.41 8.20 7.84
C ARG A 68 0.39 7.51 8.94
N SER A 69 0.97 6.33 8.70
CA SER A 69 1.66 5.53 9.70
C SER A 69 2.89 6.25 10.26
N PRO A 70 2.93 6.58 11.57
CA PRO A 70 4.11 7.22 12.16
C PRO A 70 5.36 6.34 12.04
N SER A 71 5.22 5.03 12.19
CA SER A 71 6.34 4.10 12.12
C SER A 71 6.94 4.03 10.72
N PHE A 72 6.10 3.89 9.69
CA PHE A 72 6.57 3.85 8.30
C PHE A 72 7.15 5.19 7.84
N THR A 73 6.48 6.29 8.17
CA THR A 73 6.95 7.62 7.78
C THR A 73 8.27 7.99 8.46
N HIS A 74 8.50 7.55 9.71
CA HIS A 74 9.79 7.72 10.35
C HIS A 74 10.93 6.95 9.64
N ARG A 75 10.64 5.73 9.16
CA ARG A 75 11.61 4.96 8.36
C ARG A 75 11.91 5.64 7.02
N MET A 76 10.90 6.17 6.35
CA MET A 76 11.08 6.92 5.09
C MET A 76 11.88 8.20 5.33
N ASP A 77 11.63 8.92 6.42
CA ASP A 77 12.42 10.08 6.85
C ASP A 77 13.91 9.71 7.00
N SER A 78 14.21 8.62 7.69
CA SER A 78 15.58 8.14 7.92
C SER A 78 16.29 7.72 6.62
N LEU A 79 15.56 7.25 5.63
CA LEU A 79 16.08 6.85 4.33
C LEU A 79 16.22 8.01 3.33
N GLY A 80 15.71 9.20 3.66
CA GLY A 80 15.63 10.31 2.73
C GLY A 80 14.60 10.08 1.60
N VAL A 81 13.52 9.36 1.88
CA VAL A 81 12.46 9.05 0.92
C VAL A 81 11.27 9.98 1.14
N ALA A 82 10.99 10.82 0.15
CA ALA A 82 9.75 11.59 0.13
C ALA A 82 8.57 10.68 -0.24
N MET A 83 7.38 11.03 0.24
CA MET A 83 6.17 10.25 -0.05
C MET A 83 5.16 11.13 -0.78
N VAL A 84 4.68 10.66 -1.91
CA VAL A 84 3.61 11.30 -2.69
C VAL A 84 2.38 10.40 -2.67
N PHE A 85 1.27 10.96 -2.24
CA PHE A 85 -0.02 10.30 -2.24
C PHE A 85 -1.00 11.06 -3.13
N VAL A 86 -1.46 10.40 -4.18
CA VAL A 86 -2.43 10.95 -5.13
C VAL A 86 -3.80 10.40 -4.82
N GLN A 87 -4.65 11.27 -4.33
CA GLN A 87 -6.04 10.94 -4.11
C GLN A 87 -6.78 10.97 -5.44
N SER A 88 -7.10 9.82 -5.96
CA SER A 88 -8.03 9.70 -7.08
C SER A 88 -8.48 8.28 -7.28
N GLY A 89 -9.68 8.16 -7.79
CA GLY A 89 -10.22 6.88 -8.16
C GLY A 89 -9.29 6.08 -9.08
N SER A 90 -9.45 4.78 -9.04
CA SER A 90 -8.72 3.74 -9.74
C SER A 90 -8.44 4.08 -11.21
N GLN A 91 -7.30 4.67 -11.48
CA GLN A 91 -6.79 4.75 -12.83
C GLN A 91 -5.65 3.75 -12.96
N ASN A 92 -5.82 2.75 -13.80
CA ASN A 92 -4.71 1.94 -14.24
C ASN A 92 -3.67 2.87 -14.88
N TRP A 93 -2.42 2.58 -14.60
CA TRP A 93 -1.34 3.22 -15.32
C TRP A 93 -1.36 2.73 -16.77
N ASP A 94 -1.99 3.53 -17.62
CA ASP A 94 -2.11 3.27 -19.05
C ASP A 94 -1.58 4.47 -19.81
N THR A 95 -0.48 4.27 -20.51
CA THR A 95 0.21 5.32 -21.28
C THR A 95 -0.64 5.93 -22.39
N SER A 96 -1.70 5.26 -22.82
CA SER A 96 -2.66 5.78 -23.79
C SER A 96 -3.62 6.84 -23.22
N THR A 97 -3.66 6.99 -21.90
CA THR A 97 -4.61 7.88 -21.20
C THR A 97 -4.00 9.17 -20.67
N GLY A 98 -2.75 9.50 -21.04
CA GLY A 98 -2.07 10.70 -20.55
C GLY A 98 -1.60 10.60 -19.09
N CYS A 99 -1.46 9.40 -18.56
CA CYS A 99 -0.99 9.18 -17.19
C CYS A 99 0.46 9.62 -16.97
N GLN A 100 1.28 9.55 -18.02
CA GLN A 100 2.68 9.99 -18.01
C GLN A 100 2.79 11.49 -17.83
N GLU A 101 2.09 12.24 -18.65
CA GLU A 101 2.06 13.71 -18.61
C GLU A 101 1.47 14.21 -17.29
N ARG A 102 0.47 13.49 -16.77
CA ARG A 102 -0.09 13.79 -15.46
C ARG A 102 0.95 13.58 -14.35
N PHE A 103 1.65 12.45 -14.36
CA PHE A 103 2.72 12.17 -13.39
C PHE A 103 3.80 13.26 -13.41
N GLU A 104 4.32 13.61 -14.58
CA GLU A 104 5.35 14.64 -14.72
C GLU A 104 4.84 16.02 -14.25
N SER A 105 3.61 16.37 -14.58
CA SER A 105 2.99 17.63 -14.12
C SER A 105 2.82 17.67 -12.60
N ILE A 106 2.45 16.55 -11.97
CA ILE A 106 2.35 16.44 -10.51
C ILE A 106 3.72 16.63 -9.88
N ILE A 107 4.74 15.93 -10.36
CA ILE A 107 6.11 16.02 -9.85
C ILE A 107 6.67 17.43 -10.00
N ASP A 108 6.46 18.07 -11.14
CA ASP A 108 6.90 19.46 -11.38
C ASP A 108 6.22 20.44 -10.43
N SER A 109 4.92 20.28 -10.20
CA SER A 109 4.15 21.11 -9.28
C SER A 109 4.65 20.95 -7.84
N LEU A 110 4.85 19.72 -7.39
CA LEU A 110 5.35 19.41 -6.05
C LEU A 110 6.77 19.95 -5.83
N ALA A 111 7.66 19.79 -6.80
CA ALA A 111 9.01 20.34 -6.73
C ALA A 111 8.99 21.86 -6.63
N SER A 112 8.16 22.53 -7.44
CA SER A 112 8.02 23.98 -7.44
C SER A 112 7.45 24.49 -6.11
N MET A 113 6.39 23.86 -5.58
CA MET A 113 5.73 24.26 -4.34
C MET A 113 6.61 24.05 -3.11
N SER A 114 7.34 22.97 -3.08
CA SER A 114 8.21 22.60 -1.94
C SER A 114 9.57 23.27 -1.96
N GLY A 115 10.02 23.76 -3.12
CA GLY A 115 11.38 24.23 -3.35
C GLY A 115 12.42 23.11 -3.49
N HIS A 116 11.99 21.86 -3.50
CA HIS A 116 12.84 20.66 -3.61
C HIS A 116 12.94 20.20 -5.07
N ASN A 117 13.79 20.87 -5.85
CA ASN A 117 13.95 20.57 -7.30
C ASN A 117 14.50 19.16 -7.56
N GLU A 118 15.20 18.57 -6.61
CA GLU A 118 15.69 17.18 -6.71
C GLU A 118 14.57 16.15 -6.89
N ILE A 119 13.34 16.44 -6.48
CA ILE A 119 12.17 15.58 -6.70
C ILE A 119 11.96 15.33 -8.21
N LYS A 120 12.27 16.29 -9.07
CA LYS A 120 12.10 16.16 -10.54
C LYS A 120 12.93 15.04 -11.14
N THR A 121 14.08 14.74 -10.54
CA THR A 121 15.02 13.73 -11.05
C THR A 121 15.20 12.55 -10.09
N ALA A 122 14.64 12.62 -8.90
CA ALA A 122 14.70 11.54 -7.93
C ALA A 122 14.10 10.25 -8.51
N ARG A 123 14.69 9.11 -8.13
CA ARG A 123 14.13 7.81 -8.49
C ARG A 123 12.80 7.59 -7.79
N ILE A 124 11.92 6.87 -8.44
CA ILE A 124 10.56 6.60 -7.97
C ILE A 124 10.47 5.18 -7.43
N ILE A 125 9.76 5.03 -6.33
CA ILE A 125 9.30 3.77 -5.77
C ILE A 125 7.79 3.73 -6.02
N PRO A 126 7.32 3.20 -7.16
CA PRO A 126 5.89 3.05 -7.37
C PRO A 126 5.36 1.98 -6.41
N PHE A 127 4.34 2.36 -5.65
CA PHE A 127 3.64 1.52 -4.70
C PHE A 127 2.17 1.43 -5.06
N GLY A 128 1.59 0.24 -5.00
CA GLY A 128 0.16 0.06 -5.21
C GLY A 128 -0.37 -1.18 -4.52
N HIS A 129 -1.55 -1.02 -3.92
CA HIS A 129 -2.29 -2.06 -3.24
C HIS A 129 -3.48 -2.53 -4.08
N SER A 130 -3.72 -3.84 -4.12
CA SER A 130 -4.93 -4.43 -4.71
C SER A 130 -5.20 -3.93 -6.14
N ALA A 131 -6.28 -3.19 -6.37
CA ALA A 131 -6.64 -2.62 -7.66
C ALA A 131 -5.57 -1.67 -8.24
N GLN A 132 -4.70 -1.11 -7.41
CA GLN A 132 -3.58 -0.27 -7.83
C GLN A 132 -2.26 -1.05 -7.97
N ALA A 133 -2.22 -2.32 -7.63
CA ALA A 133 -0.98 -3.09 -7.61
C ALA A 133 -0.41 -3.43 -9.00
N THR A 134 -1.16 -3.19 -10.07
CA THR A 134 -0.64 -3.24 -11.46
C THR A 134 0.12 -1.96 -11.83
N PHE A 135 -0.20 -0.82 -11.19
CA PHE A 135 0.47 0.46 -11.43
C PHE A 135 1.99 0.37 -11.28
N PRO A 136 2.56 -0.20 -10.20
CA PRO A 136 4.00 -0.27 -10.01
C PRO A 136 4.76 -0.94 -11.16
N TRP A 137 4.22 -2.04 -11.66
CA TRP A 137 4.81 -2.77 -12.78
C TRP A 137 4.77 -1.98 -14.08
N ASN A 138 3.62 -1.38 -14.37
CA ASN A 138 3.42 -0.62 -15.60
C ASN A 138 4.23 0.68 -15.59
N PHE A 139 4.40 1.32 -14.42
CA PHE A 139 5.29 2.46 -14.26
C PHE A 139 6.75 2.07 -14.54
N ALA A 140 7.22 0.98 -13.94
CA ALA A 140 8.59 0.50 -14.12
C ALA A 140 8.87 0.12 -15.57
N ALA A 141 7.91 -0.50 -16.25
CA ALA A 141 8.03 -0.83 -17.67
C ALA A 141 8.10 0.42 -18.57
N TRP A 142 7.41 1.49 -18.18
CA TRP A 142 7.44 2.76 -18.91
C TRP A 142 8.71 3.56 -18.64
N ASN A 143 9.14 3.66 -17.38
CA ASN A 143 10.27 4.50 -16.98
C ASN A 143 11.26 3.72 -16.10
N PRO A 144 11.96 2.73 -16.67
CA PRO A 144 12.85 1.86 -15.92
C PRO A 144 14.02 2.61 -15.29
N ASP A 145 14.57 3.61 -15.96
CA ASP A 145 15.74 4.36 -15.49
C ASP A 145 15.43 5.18 -14.25
N ARG A 146 14.21 5.67 -14.15
CA ARG A 146 13.74 6.45 -13.00
C ARG A 146 13.14 5.58 -11.89
N THR A 147 12.88 4.31 -12.13
CA THR A 147 12.37 3.40 -11.10
C THR A 147 13.50 2.95 -10.19
N LEU A 148 13.38 3.15 -8.88
CA LEU A 148 14.30 2.61 -7.88
C LEU A 148 14.03 1.14 -7.64
N CYS A 149 12.83 0.85 -7.17
CA CYS A 149 12.31 -0.50 -6.95
C CYS A 149 10.78 -0.47 -7.10
N VAL A 150 10.17 -1.64 -7.25
CA VAL A 150 8.73 -1.84 -7.37
C VAL A 150 8.19 -2.44 -6.08
N ILE A 151 7.02 -1.96 -5.59
CA ILE A 151 6.29 -2.62 -4.51
C ILE A 151 4.84 -2.85 -4.96
N SER A 152 4.52 -4.12 -5.23
CA SER A 152 3.16 -4.60 -5.52
C SER A 152 2.60 -5.26 -4.26
N TYR A 153 1.68 -4.56 -3.59
CA TYR A 153 1.15 -4.96 -2.30
C TYR A 153 -0.23 -5.58 -2.48
N HIS A 154 -0.38 -6.85 -2.09
CA HIS A 154 -1.61 -7.64 -2.22
C HIS A 154 -2.20 -7.60 -3.64
N GLY A 155 -1.33 -7.74 -4.64
CA GLY A 155 -1.68 -7.54 -6.04
C GLY A 155 -1.06 -8.53 -7.01
N ASP A 156 -0.97 -8.10 -8.25
CA ASP A 156 -0.63 -8.98 -9.35
C ASP A 156 0.87 -9.09 -9.62
N ALA A 157 1.25 -10.19 -10.25
CA ALA A 157 2.54 -10.35 -10.88
C ALA A 157 2.68 -9.45 -12.12
N PRO A 158 3.92 -9.21 -12.61
CA PRO A 158 4.11 -8.45 -13.84
C PRO A 158 3.27 -8.98 -15.01
N ARG A 159 2.68 -8.10 -15.78
CA ARG A 159 1.85 -8.43 -16.94
C ARG A 159 0.64 -9.33 -16.66
N THR A 160 0.19 -9.37 -15.43
CA THR A 160 -1.08 -10.01 -15.07
C THR A 160 -2.07 -8.97 -14.56
N ASN A 161 -3.34 -9.29 -14.59
CA ASN A 161 -4.42 -8.41 -14.13
C ASN A 161 -5.52 -9.25 -13.46
N LEU A 162 -5.12 -10.06 -12.50
CA LEU A 162 -6.05 -10.91 -11.76
C LEU A 162 -6.86 -10.10 -10.73
N CYS A 163 -6.27 -9.00 -10.21
CA CYS A 163 -6.94 -8.05 -9.31
C CYS A 163 -7.63 -6.91 -10.06
N GLY A 164 -7.41 -6.76 -11.35
CA GLY A 164 -7.72 -5.54 -12.10
C GLY A 164 -9.17 -5.37 -12.52
N TYR A 165 -10.12 -6.01 -11.86
CA TYR A 165 -11.55 -5.86 -12.11
C TYR A 165 -11.93 -5.99 -13.59
N GLY A 166 -11.31 -6.95 -14.29
CA GLY A 166 -11.60 -7.24 -15.69
C GLY A 166 -11.02 -6.26 -16.71
N ARG A 167 -10.12 -5.37 -16.30
CA ARG A 167 -9.40 -4.48 -17.22
C ARG A 167 -8.31 -5.25 -17.96
N ALA A 168 -8.06 -4.85 -19.21
CA ALA A 168 -6.96 -5.43 -19.98
C ALA A 168 -5.60 -5.10 -19.37
N ASN A 169 -4.63 -6.01 -19.51
CA ASN A 169 -3.24 -5.70 -19.21
C ASN A 169 -2.72 -4.61 -20.14
N VAL A 170 -1.90 -3.73 -19.61
CA VAL A 170 -1.16 -2.76 -20.43
C VAL A 170 -0.09 -3.49 -21.23
N GLU A 171 -0.01 -3.17 -22.51
CA GLU A 171 1.03 -3.73 -23.37
C GLU A 171 2.37 -3.05 -23.14
N TRP A 172 3.39 -3.85 -22.84
CA TRP A 172 4.78 -3.36 -22.66
C TRP A 172 5.59 -3.35 -23.95
N GLY A 173 4.98 -3.73 -25.06
CA GLY A 173 5.68 -3.96 -26.30
C GLY A 173 6.55 -5.24 -26.26
N ARG A 174 7.49 -5.34 -27.20
CA ARG A 174 8.39 -6.51 -27.30
C ARG A 174 9.57 -6.44 -26.34
N THR A 175 9.93 -5.23 -25.88
CA THR A 175 11.08 -4.98 -25.02
C THR A 175 10.63 -5.00 -23.56
N ARG A 176 11.29 -5.79 -22.74
CA ARG A 176 11.11 -5.73 -21.29
C ARG A 176 11.90 -4.56 -20.74
N ASN A 177 11.28 -3.83 -19.82
CA ASN A 177 11.92 -2.66 -19.26
C ASN A 177 12.11 -2.75 -17.73
N ILE A 178 11.95 -3.95 -17.12
CA ILE A 178 12.11 -4.13 -15.67
C ILE A 178 13.31 -4.99 -15.28
N ASP A 179 14.21 -5.29 -16.22
CA ASP A 179 15.41 -6.06 -15.94
C ASP A 179 16.27 -5.35 -14.87
N ARG A 180 16.73 -6.12 -13.88
CA ARG A 180 17.53 -5.65 -12.75
C ARG A 180 16.87 -4.61 -11.83
N ILE A 181 15.59 -4.33 -12.00
CA ILE A 181 14.86 -3.50 -11.05
C ILE A 181 14.43 -4.39 -9.88
N PRO A 182 14.88 -4.12 -8.63
CA PRO A 182 14.39 -4.85 -7.47
C PRO A 182 12.87 -4.68 -7.36
N ALA A 183 12.16 -5.78 -7.21
CA ALA A 183 10.71 -5.76 -7.12
C ALA A 183 10.25 -6.66 -5.97
N LEU A 184 9.34 -6.15 -5.15
CA LEU A 184 8.74 -6.86 -4.05
C LEU A 184 7.25 -7.08 -4.31
N MET A 185 6.83 -8.34 -4.28
CA MET A 185 5.44 -8.73 -4.19
C MET A 185 5.13 -9.16 -2.76
N VAL A 186 4.11 -8.58 -2.17
CA VAL A 186 3.59 -8.99 -0.86
C VAL A 186 2.18 -9.52 -1.03
N MET A 187 1.87 -10.67 -0.44
CA MET A 187 0.53 -11.25 -0.38
C MET A 187 0.25 -11.72 1.04
N GLY A 188 -0.99 -11.62 1.51
CA GLY A 188 -1.36 -12.14 2.82
C GLY A 188 -1.53 -13.66 2.82
N GLU A 189 -1.24 -14.33 3.95
CA GLU A 189 -1.46 -15.77 4.13
C GLU A 189 -2.92 -16.16 3.89
N TYR A 190 -3.86 -15.29 4.25
CA TYR A 190 -5.30 -15.55 4.15
C TYR A 190 -5.90 -15.10 2.82
N GLU A 191 -5.05 -14.90 1.80
CA GLU A 191 -5.47 -14.54 0.45
C GLU A 191 -5.13 -15.64 -0.58
N TRP A 192 -5.39 -15.34 -1.83
CA TRP A 192 -5.03 -16.20 -2.98
C TRP A 192 -3.56 -16.03 -3.41
N TRP A 193 -2.63 -16.10 -2.47
CA TRP A 193 -1.20 -15.89 -2.75
C TRP A 193 -0.65 -16.88 -3.80
N ASP A 194 -1.10 -18.13 -3.81
CA ASP A 194 -0.65 -19.14 -4.77
C ASP A 194 -0.99 -18.72 -6.22
N ALA A 195 -2.15 -18.16 -6.45
CA ALA A 195 -2.56 -17.65 -7.76
C ALA A 195 -1.66 -16.49 -8.27
N ARG A 196 -1.02 -15.75 -7.36
CA ARG A 196 -0.11 -14.65 -7.69
C ARG A 196 1.34 -15.10 -7.82
N LEU A 197 1.73 -16.07 -7.03
CA LEU A 197 3.07 -16.64 -7.00
C LEU A 197 3.44 -17.28 -8.33
N ARG A 198 2.58 -18.14 -8.88
CA ARG A 198 2.87 -18.88 -10.11
C ARG A 198 3.12 -17.99 -11.33
N PRO A 199 2.31 -16.96 -11.62
CA PRO A 199 2.63 -16.04 -12.71
C PRO A 199 3.94 -15.29 -12.52
N ALA A 200 4.33 -14.95 -11.28
CA ALA A 200 5.61 -14.29 -11.00
C ALA A 200 6.80 -15.21 -11.28
N LEU A 201 6.72 -16.48 -10.87
CA LEU A 201 7.73 -17.49 -11.20
C LEU A 201 7.84 -17.71 -12.72
N ALA A 202 6.71 -17.84 -13.41
CA ALA A 202 6.67 -17.96 -14.87
C ALA A 202 7.30 -16.74 -15.55
N PHE A 203 7.06 -15.55 -15.04
CA PHE A 203 7.69 -14.33 -15.55
C PHE A 203 9.21 -14.36 -15.37
N GLN A 204 9.72 -14.75 -14.21
CA GLN A 204 11.16 -14.89 -13.98
C GLN A 204 11.82 -15.96 -14.85
N MET A 205 11.10 -17.05 -15.13
CA MET A 205 11.60 -18.08 -16.06
C MET A 205 11.76 -17.52 -17.48
N MET A 206 10.77 -16.77 -17.97
CA MET A 206 10.84 -16.13 -19.30
C MET A 206 11.87 -15.00 -19.34
N TYR A 207 12.12 -14.37 -18.20
CA TYR A 207 12.95 -13.18 -18.08
C TYR A 207 13.92 -13.30 -16.89
N PRO A 208 15.02 -14.02 -17.05
CA PRO A 208 15.94 -14.38 -15.95
C PRO A 208 16.61 -13.19 -15.25
N GLU A 209 16.68 -12.03 -15.90
CA GLU A 209 17.20 -10.80 -15.29
C GLU A 209 16.19 -10.06 -14.41
N SER A 210 14.97 -10.54 -14.32
CA SER A 210 13.97 -10.00 -13.40
C SER A 210 14.36 -10.28 -11.95
N ARG A 211 14.23 -9.28 -11.09
CA ARG A 211 14.63 -9.30 -9.67
C ARG A 211 13.40 -9.24 -8.77
N ILE A 212 12.58 -10.30 -8.79
CA ILE A 212 11.31 -10.35 -8.05
C ILE A 212 11.51 -11.13 -6.75
N SER A 213 11.27 -10.46 -5.63
CA SER A 213 11.12 -11.02 -4.29
C SER A 213 9.65 -11.26 -3.99
N PHE A 214 9.34 -12.27 -3.20
CA PHE A 214 7.99 -12.59 -2.79
C PHE A 214 7.93 -12.78 -1.27
N LEU A 215 6.99 -12.08 -0.62
CA LEU A 215 6.63 -12.28 0.77
C LEU A 215 5.17 -12.70 0.85
N CYS A 216 4.91 -13.91 1.37
CA CYS A 216 3.61 -14.28 1.86
C CYS A 216 3.53 -13.83 3.32
N ASP A 217 2.83 -12.72 3.58
CA ASP A 217 2.81 -12.08 4.90
C ASP A 217 1.99 -12.92 5.89
N ALA A 218 2.68 -13.47 6.87
CA ALA A 218 2.15 -14.48 7.77
C ALA A 218 1.05 -13.93 8.67
N GLY A 219 -0.08 -14.63 8.72
CA GLY A 219 -1.22 -14.29 9.55
C GLY A 219 -1.98 -13.03 9.10
N ARG A 220 -1.83 -12.63 7.84
CA ARG A 220 -2.39 -11.38 7.31
C ARG A 220 -3.39 -11.63 6.18
N GLY A 221 -4.34 -10.72 6.07
CA GLY A 221 -5.35 -10.67 5.01
C GLY A 221 -5.10 -9.57 4.02
N HIS A 222 -6.10 -9.26 3.20
CA HIS A 222 -5.97 -8.38 2.03
C HIS A 222 -5.70 -6.90 2.38
N PHE A 223 -6.16 -6.42 3.52
CA PHE A 223 -6.19 -4.98 3.82
C PHE A 223 -5.32 -4.58 5.00
N ASP A 224 -4.74 -5.53 5.68
CA ASP A 224 -3.92 -5.21 6.81
C ASP A 224 -2.46 -4.93 6.43
N LEU A 225 -1.82 -4.15 7.28
CA LEU A 225 -0.45 -3.72 7.09
C LEU A 225 0.23 -3.62 8.45
N SER A 226 0.84 -4.72 8.88
CA SER A 226 1.53 -4.78 10.17
C SER A 226 2.80 -3.93 10.20
N GLU A 227 3.25 -3.57 11.40
CA GLU A 227 4.55 -2.92 11.56
C GLU A 227 5.69 -3.80 11.04
N ALA A 228 5.62 -5.12 11.24
CA ALA A 228 6.62 -6.05 10.72
C ALA A 228 6.70 -6.02 9.19
N THR A 229 5.56 -5.90 8.50
CA THR A 229 5.51 -5.77 7.04
C THR A 229 6.03 -4.40 6.59
N GLN A 230 5.70 -3.34 7.33
CA GLN A 230 6.26 -2.01 7.09
C GLN A 230 7.78 -1.99 7.25
N ASP A 231 8.31 -2.67 8.28
CA ASP A 231 9.75 -2.85 8.49
C ASP A 231 10.40 -3.59 7.32
N TYR A 232 9.79 -4.69 6.89
CA TYR A 232 10.29 -5.48 5.76
C TYR A 232 10.37 -4.64 4.48
N MET A 233 9.31 -3.90 4.16
CA MET A 233 9.30 -3.00 2.99
C MET A 233 10.35 -1.88 3.10
N ALA A 234 10.48 -1.27 4.28
CA ALA A 234 11.49 -0.24 4.50
C ALA A 234 12.92 -0.79 4.34
N ARG A 235 13.18 -2.00 4.83
CA ARG A 235 14.47 -2.68 4.65
C ARG A 235 14.73 -2.98 3.17
N PHE A 236 13.72 -3.45 2.44
CA PHE A 236 13.80 -3.67 1.00
C PHE A 236 14.16 -2.39 0.23
N ILE A 237 13.51 -1.27 0.57
CA ILE A 237 13.80 0.05 0.00
C ILE A 237 15.22 0.50 0.33
N ALA A 238 15.67 0.33 1.58
CA ALA A 238 17.03 0.69 2.01
C ALA A 238 18.09 0.00 1.13
N LYS A 239 17.95 -1.30 0.92
CA LYS A 239 18.86 -2.08 0.06
C LYS A 239 18.79 -1.66 -1.41
N ALA A 240 17.61 -1.29 -1.91
CA ALA A 240 17.48 -0.75 -3.26
C ALA A 240 18.16 0.64 -3.41
N LEU A 241 18.16 1.45 -2.35
CA LEU A 241 18.88 2.73 -2.32
C LEU A 241 20.42 2.54 -2.31
N GLU A 242 20.90 1.46 -1.70
CA GLU A 242 22.32 1.10 -1.68
C GLU A 242 22.77 0.51 -3.02
N ASN A 243 21.97 -0.38 -3.62
CA ASN A 243 22.24 -1.02 -4.90
C ASN A 243 20.99 -1.02 -5.80
N PRO A 244 20.81 0.03 -6.61
CA PRO A 244 19.59 0.19 -7.42
C PRO A 244 19.47 -0.76 -8.62
N ARG A 245 20.56 -1.36 -9.05
CA ARG A 245 20.61 -2.30 -10.19
C ARG A 245 21.52 -3.47 -9.85
N PRO A 246 21.09 -4.34 -8.91
CA PRO A 246 21.92 -5.45 -8.47
C PRO A 246 22.16 -6.42 -9.62
N GLU A 247 23.43 -6.81 -9.79
CA GLU A 247 23.82 -7.87 -10.71
C GLU A 247 23.58 -9.23 -10.07
N ASP A 248 23.92 -9.33 -8.80
CA ASP A 248 23.81 -10.54 -7.99
C ASP A 248 22.64 -10.45 -7.00
N GLY A 249 22.36 -11.55 -6.36
CA GLY A 249 21.36 -11.70 -5.30
C GLY A 249 21.30 -13.15 -4.85
N VAL A 250 20.42 -13.42 -3.91
CA VAL A 250 20.21 -14.76 -3.37
C VAL A 250 18.91 -15.33 -3.92
N ARG A 251 18.95 -16.57 -4.42
CA ARG A 251 17.75 -17.30 -4.79
C ARG A 251 17.28 -18.13 -3.60
N TYR A 252 16.00 -18.07 -3.30
CA TYR A 252 15.39 -18.79 -2.20
C TYR A 252 13.99 -19.26 -2.59
N SER A 253 13.67 -20.51 -2.28
CA SER A 253 12.33 -21.03 -2.44
C SER A 253 11.43 -20.53 -1.31
N ARG A 254 10.20 -20.27 -1.68
CA ARG A 254 9.23 -19.72 -0.79
C ARG A 254 8.34 -20.79 -0.17
N TRP A 255 8.75 -21.76 0.44
CA TRP A 255 7.85 -22.74 1.05
C TRP A 255 7.34 -22.28 2.41
N PHE A 256 6.12 -21.79 2.38
CA PHE A 256 5.46 -21.16 3.50
C PHE A 256 4.93 -22.20 4.53
N GLU A 257 4.31 -23.30 4.06
CA GLU A 257 3.58 -24.20 4.94
C GLU A 257 4.48 -25.22 5.66
N ASP A 258 5.38 -25.89 4.96
CA ASP A 258 6.16 -26.97 5.52
C ASP A 258 7.60 -26.63 5.87
N GLY A 259 8.07 -25.46 5.41
CA GLY A 259 9.44 -25.00 5.61
C GLY A 259 10.47 -25.72 4.77
N THR A 260 10.03 -26.50 3.77
CA THR A 260 10.92 -27.14 2.82
C THR A 260 11.44 -26.13 1.81
N GLU A 261 12.74 -26.12 1.58
CA GLU A 261 13.36 -25.28 0.55
C GLU A 261 13.51 -26.10 -0.72
N SER A 262 13.06 -25.55 -1.84
CA SER A 262 13.31 -26.17 -3.14
C SER A 262 14.66 -25.75 -3.70
N THR A 263 15.38 -26.69 -4.27
CA THR A 263 16.60 -26.43 -5.03
C THR A 263 16.33 -26.15 -6.51
N ASP A 264 15.07 -26.27 -6.96
CA ASP A 264 14.67 -25.95 -8.32
C ASP A 264 14.67 -24.43 -8.53
N PRO A 265 15.54 -23.89 -9.43
CA PRO A 265 15.58 -22.46 -9.72
C PRO A 265 14.24 -21.89 -10.20
N HIS A 266 13.36 -22.73 -10.77
CA HIS A 266 12.04 -22.31 -11.25
C HIS A 266 11.02 -22.09 -10.12
N GLU A 267 11.33 -22.57 -8.93
CA GLU A 267 10.53 -22.39 -7.73
C GLU A 267 11.11 -21.36 -6.77
N GLN A 268 12.20 -20.68 -7.15
CA GLN A 268 12.90 -19.72 -6.30
C GLN A 268 12.63 -18.28 -6.75
N PHE A 269 12.41 -17.43 -5.76
CA PHE A 269 12.40 -15.98 -5.92
C PHE A 269 13.79 -15.39 -5.71
N TRP A 270 14.02 -14.21 -6.25
CA TRP A 270 15.23 -13.45 -6.03
C TRP A 270 15.10 -12.57 -4.81
N TYR A 271 16.16 -12.45 -4.03
CA TYR A 271 16.28 -11.52 -2.91
C TYR A 271 17.59 -10.76 -3.00
N GLN A 272 17.63 -9.55 -2.49
CA GLN A 272 18.80 -8.67 -2.60
C GLN A 272 20.05 -9.28 -1.96
N ASP A 273 19.87 -9.96 -0.83
CA ASP A 273 20.94 -10.66 -0.09
C ASP A 273 20.40 -11.70 0.90
N GLY A 274 21.30 -12.29 1.68
CA GLY A 274 20.96 -13.28 2.70
C GLY A 274 20.13 -12.70 3.86
N GLU A 275 20.29 -11.42 4.20
CA GLU A 275 19.49 -10.78 5.25
C GLU A 275 18.00 -10.75 4.86
N MET A 276 17.69 -10.41 3.61
CA MET A 276 16.30 -10.42 3.16
C MET A 276 15.71 -11.84 3.12
N VAL A 277 16.52 -12.86 2.81
CA VAL A 277 16.10 -14.26 2.93
C VAL A 277 15.80 -14.62 4.38
N ASP A 278 16.66 -14.27 5.31
CA ASP A 278 16.48 -14.56 6.73
C ASP A 278 15.26 -13.86 7.33
N LEU A 279 15.02 -12.61 6.95
CA LEU A 279 13.80 -11.89 7.30
C LEU A 279 12.55 -12.59 6.75
N THR A 280 12.59 -13.08 5.52
CA THR A 280 11.48 -13.84 4.92
C THR A 280 11.22 -15.13 5.69
N LYS A 281 12.28 -15.88 6.02
CA LYS A 281 12.18 -17.09 6.83
C LYS A 281 11.60 -16.83 8.21
N ALA A 282 12.03 -15.75 8.86
CA ALA A 282 11.50 -15.34 10.16
C ALA A 282 10.00 -15.03 10.10
N ARG A 283 9.55 -14.31 9.06
CA ARG A 283 8.12 -14.05 8.84
C ARG A 283 7.32 -15.35 8.69
N TYR A 284 7.80 -16.30 7.93
CA TYR A 284 7.11 -17.59 7.73
C TYR A 284 7.08 -18.46 9.00
N ALA A 285 8.08 -18.34 9.85
CA ALA A 285 8.12 -19.05 11.12
C ALA A 285 7.08 -18.57 12.15
N GLU A 286 6.57 -17.34 11.99
CA GLU A 286 5.64 -16.73 12.95
C GLU A 286 4.31 -17.50 13.08
N THR A 287 3.87 -18.17 12.03
CA THR A 287 2.56 -18.86 12.01
C THR A 287 2.64 -20.37 11.99
N ARG A 288 3.84 -20.94 11.76
CA ARG A 288 3.99 -22.39 11.62
C ARG A 288 3.57 -23.16 12.87
N GLY A 289 2.68 -24.15 12.68
CA GLY A 289 2.21 -25.03 13.75
C GLY A 289 1.31 -24.40 14.79
N LYS A 290 0.94 -23.13 14.61
CA LYS A 290 0.07 -22.40 15.56
C LYS A 290 -1.41 -22.53 15.19
N LYS A 291 -2.26 -22.35 16.19
CA LYS A 291 -3.72 -22.39 16.07
C LYS A 291 -4.26 -21.08 15.50
N MET A 292 -5.39 -21.16 14.81
CA MET A 292 -6.15 -19.97 14.43
C MET A 292 -6.76 -19.29 15.65
N GLN A 293 -6.89 -17.98 15.58
CA GLN A 293 -7.73 -17.17 16.46
C GLN A 293 -8.56 -16.22 15.59
N TYR A 294 -9.61 -15.66 16.15
CA TYR A 294 -10.54 -14.84 15.40
C TYR A 294 -10.82 -13.55 16.15
N VAL A 295 -10.96 -12.47 15.41
CA VAL A 295 -11.27 -11.13 15.94
C VAL A 295 -12.48 -10.55 15.23
N SER A 296 -13.17 -9.67 15.93
CA SER A 296 -14.25 -8.85 15.42
C SER A 296 -14.29 -7.55 16.20
N LEU A 297 -15.33 -6.75 16.03
CA LEU A 297 -15.51 -5.55 16.82
C LEU A 297 -16.96 -5.34 17.26
N LYS A 298 -17.11 -4.54 18.30
CA LYS A 298 -18.37 -3.96 18.74
C LYS A 298 -18.42 -2.49 18.31
N ILE A 299 -19.55 -2.05 17.80
CA ILE A 299 -19.86 -0.63 17.61
C ILE A 299 -20.86 -0.22 18.66
N ASN A 300 -20.52 0.77 19.47
CA ASN A 300 -21.38 1.25 20.56
C ASN A 300 -21.90 0.12 21.47
N GLY A 301 -21.04 -0.89 21.71
CA GLY A 301 -21.34 -2.03 22.56
C GLY A 301 -22.02 -3.24 21.88
N GLU A 302 -22.39 -3.13 20.61
CA GLU A 302 -23.02 -4.24 19.87
C GLU A 302 -22.00 -4.95 18.96
N LEU A 303 -21.89 -6.27 19.12
CA LEU A 303 -21.03 -7.11 18.27
C LEU A 303 -21.57 -7.10 16.83
N LEU A 304 -20.69 -6.79 15.88
CA LEU A 304 -21.06 -6.82 14.48
C LEU A 304 -21.24 -8.24 13.98
N PRO A 305 -22.34 -8.52 13.26
CA PRO A 305 -22.59 -9.81 12.68
C PRO A 305 -21.57 -10.13 11.56
N TYR A 306 -21.03 -11.34 11.59
CA TYR A 306 -20.19 -11.85 10.53
C TYR A 306 -21.04 -12.31 9.34
N ASP A 307 -20.72 -11.80 8.17
CA ASP A 307 -21.34 -12.22 6.92
C ASP A 307 -20.50 -13.33 6.26
N LYS A 308 -21.02 -14.54 6.25
CA LYS A 308 -20.34 -15.72 5.68
C LYS A 308 -20.09 -15.59 4.18
N ASP A 309 -20.94 -14.85 3.48
CA ASP A 309 -20.89 -14.72 2.03
C ASP A 309 -19.91 -13.63 1.57
N SER A 310 -19.54 -12.72 2.46
CA SER A 310 -18.59 -11.64 2.15
C SER A 310 -17.11 -12.06 2.27
N HIS A 311 -16.83 -13.22 2.78
CA HIS A 311 -15.53 -13.88 3.02
C HIS A 311 -14.48 -13.06 3.79
N VAL A 312 -14.56 -11.73 3.81
CA VAL A 312 -13.50 -10.85 4.34
C VAL A 312 -14.04 -9.66 5.11
N LYS A 313 -15.31 -9.28 4.94
CA LYS A 313 -15.83 -8.00 5.44
C LYS A 313 -16.99 -8.17 6.40
N ILE A 314 -16.87 -7.50 7.55
CA ILE A 314 -18.01 -7.26 8.43
C ILE A 314 -18.54 -5.84 8.11
N ASN A 315 -19.84 -5.72 7.90
CA ASN A 315 -20.47 -4.44 7.59
C ASN A 315 -21.20 -3.89 8.82
N GLY A 316 -20.90 -2.65 9.16
CA GLY A 316 -21.54 -1.94 10.26
C GLY A 316 -22.03 -0.56 9.85
N ARG A 317 -22.66 0.14 10.80
CA ARG A 317 -23.13 1.52 10.61
C ARG A 317 -22.61 2.41 11.73
N TYR A 318 -22.28 3.64 11.39
CA TYR A 318 -21.91 4.68 12.33
C TYR A 318 -22.81 5.89 12.17
N HIS A 319 -22.98 6.68 13.23
CA HIS A 319 -23.67 7.96 13.22
C HIS A 319 -22.65 9.11 13.14
N GLU A 320 -23.09 10.26 12.62
CA GLU A 320 -22.28 11.47 12.75
C GLU A 320 -22.05 11.80 14.21
N GLY A 321 -20.84 12.24 14.53
CA GLY A 321 -20.41 12.50 15.87
C GLY A 321 -19.36 11.50 16.33
N GLU A 322 -19.35 11.22 17.60
CA GLU A 322 -18.42 10.28 18.25
C GLU A 322 -19.07 8.90 18.33
N PHE A 323 -18.28 7.86 18.04
CA PHE A 323 -18.71 6.46 18.16
C PHE A 323 -17.56 5.61 18.69
N THR A 324 -17.90 4.54 19.41
CA THR A 324 -16.92 3.60 19.93
C THR A 324 -16.77 2.40 19.01
N VAL A 325 -15.53 1.91 18.91
CA VAL A 325 -15.16 0.73 18.12
C VAL A 325 -14.27 -0.12 19.01
N GLU A 326 -14.85 -1.10 19.68
CA GLU A 326 -14.16 -1.96 20.62
C GLU A 326 -13.78 -3.28 19.96
N PRO A 327 -12.48 -3.59 19.83
CA PRO A 327 -12.03 -4.87 19.26
C PRO A 327 -12.21 -6.00 20.28
N VAL A 328 -12.67 -7.15 19.79
CA VAL A 328 -12.92 -8.33 20.64
C VAL A 328 -12.41 -9.60 19.98
N PHE A 329 -12.01 -10.57 20.77
CA PHE A 329 -11.87 -11.95 20.28
C PHE A 329 -13.23 -12.61 20.16
N THR A 330 -13.34 -13.50 19.18
CA THR A 330 -14.54 -14.30 18.94
C THR A 330 -14.19 -15.78 18.83
N ASP A 331 -15.21 -16.61 18.87
CA ASP A 331 -15.11 -18.02 18.49
C ASP A 331 -14.90 -18.19 16.97
N GLU A 332 -14.73 -19.42 16.52
CA GLU A 332 -14.54 -19.74 15.10
C GLU A 332 -15.73 -19.33 14.20
N THR A 333 -16.92 -19.18 14.79
CA THR A 333 -18.12 -18.73 14.06
C THR A 333 -18.12 -17.23 13.84
N ARG A 334 -17.28 -16.48 14.58
CA ARG A 334 -17.23 -15.02 14.63
C ARG A 334 -18.54 -14.34 15.04
N MET A 335 -19.40 -15.08 15.73
CA MET A 335 -20.72 -14.63 16.18
C MET A 335 -20.82 -14.48 17.69
N THR A 336 -19.84 -15.00 18.43
CA THR A 336 -19.83 -15.01 19.88
C THR A 336 -18.49 -14.53 20.40
N GLU A 337 -18.49 -13.64 21.39
CA GLU A 337 -17.27 -13.22 22.08
C GLU A 337 -16.61 -14.41 22.77
N SER A 338 -15.29 -14.41 22.78
CA SER A 338 -14.48 -15.45 23.40
C SER A 338 -13.39 -14.84 24.27
N ASP A 339 -13.32 -15.25 25.52
CA ASP A 339 -12.26 -14.89 26.46
C ASP A 339 -11.01 -15.78 26.34
N ALA A 340 -11.00 -16.72 25.39
CA ALA A 340 -10.01 -17.80 25.34
C ALA A 340 -8.55 -17.36 25.14
N HIS A 341 -8.32 -16.09 24.74
CA HIS A 341 -6.99 -15.62 24.33
C HIS A 341 -6.59 -14.27 24.91
N ALA A 342 -7.00 -13.96 26.12
CA ALA A 342 -6.86 -12.65 26.76
C ALA A 342 -5.42 -12.13 26.98
N ALA A 343 -4.38 -12.85 26.57
CA ALA A 343 -2.99 -12.45 26.78
C ALA A 343 -2.53 -11.29 25.87
N VAL A 344 -3.16 -11.14 24.70
CA VAL A 344 -2.86 -10.06 23.74
C VAL A 344 -4.16 -9.34 23.40
N ARG A 345 -4.21 -8.03 23.58
CA ARG A 345 -5.42 -7.27 23.23
C ARG A 345 -5.46 -7.03 21.70
N PRO A 346 -6.62 -7.25 21.07
CA PRO A 346 -6.82 -6.81 19.71
C PRO A 346 -6.76 -5.29 19.64
N ARG A 347 -6.37 -4.76 18.48
CA ARG A 347 -6.34 -3.31 18.20
C ARG A 347 -7.16 -2.98 16.97
N VAL A 348 -7.56 -1.72 16.85
CA VAL A 348 -8.26 -1.21 15.68
C VAL A 348 -7.33 -0.28 14.91
N VAL A 349 -7.24 -0.50 13.61
CA VAL A 349 -6.48 0.32 12.68
C VAL A 349 -7.44 0.97 11.69
N LEU A 350 -7.40 2.29 11.58
CA LEU A 350 -8.11 3.01 10.55
C LEU A 350 -7.38 2.84 9.21
N ILE A 351 -7.99 2.14 8.28
CA ILE A 351 -7.45 1.90 6.94
C ILE A 351 -7.77 3.09 6.03
N SER A 352 -9.03 3.49 5.95
CA SER A 352 -9.44 4.62 5.13
C SER A 352 -10.79 5.19 5.56
N GLY A 353 -11.09 6.39 5.10
CA GLY A 353 -12.39 7.00 5.28
C GLY A 353 -12.41 8.16 6.26
N PRO A 354 -13.55 8.87 6.34
CA PRO A 354 -13.71 10.12 7.06
C PRO A 354 -13.84 9.89 8.58
N ALA A 355 -12.76 9.43 9.22
CA ALA A 355 -12.70 9.26 10.67
C ALA A 355 -11.42 9.81 11.27
N ILE A 356 -11.52 10.28 12.50
CA ILE A 356 -10.39 10.64 13.35
C ILE A 356 -10.51 9.81 14.62
N GLN A 357 -9.43 9.15 15.00
CA GLN A 357 -9.35 8.48 16.29
C GLN A 357 -9.15 9.52 17.40
N THR A 358 -10.07 9.60 18.34
CA THR A 358 -10.08 10.56 19.44
C THR A 358 -9.72 9.95 20.79
N GLY A 359 -9.72 8.63 20.87
CA GLY A 359 -9.35 7.82 22.04
C GLY A 359 -8.94 6.41 21.62
N GLU A 360 -8.62 5.55 22.58
CA GLU A 360 -8.14 4.19 22.29
C GLU A 360 -9.13 3.42 21.38
N TYR A 361 -10.42 3.54 21.67
CA TYR A 361 -11.51 2.89 20.93
C TYR A 361 -12.60 3.88 20.49
N THR A 362 -12.27 5.16 20.49
CA THR A 362 -13.23 6.20 20.16
C THR A 362 -12.84 6.88 18.87
N PHE A 363 -13.81 7.03 18.00
CA PHE A 363 -13.66 7.65 16.69
C PHE A 363 -14.71 8.73 16.50
N ARG A 364 -14.39 9.73 15.71
CA ARG A 364 -15.29 10.79 15.31
C ARG A 364 -15.27 10.93 13.79
N TYR A 365 -16.44 11.20 13.21
CA TYR A 365 -16.54 11.54 11.80
C TYR A 365 -15.72 12.81 11.49
N ASP A 366 -14.92 12.73 10.42
CA ASP A 366 -14.09 13.83 9.91
C ASP A 366 -14.74 14.44 8.65
N PRO A 367 -15.41 15.59 8.75
CA PRO A 367 -15.99 16.25 7.57
C PRO A 367 -14.92 16.81 6.63
N ASP A 368 -13.70 17.03 7.13
CA ASP A 368 -12.58 17.59 6.38
C ASP A 368 -11.61 16.51 5.87
N TYR A 369 -12.06 15.25 5.91
CA TYR A 369 -11.27 14.13 5.42
C TYR A 369 -10.70 14.39 4.02
N PHE A 370 -9.38 14.28 3.87
CA PHE A 370 -8.71 14.65 2.64
C PHE A 370 -8.96 13.68 1.47
N GLY A 371 -9.50 12.49 1.73
CA GLY A 371 -10.05 11.57 0.76
C GLY A 371 -11.36 12.03 0.12
N ARG A 372 -11.84 13.20 0.44
CA ARG A 372 -13.14 13.72 0.00
C ARG A 372 -13.07 14.19 -1.46
N ASP A 373 -13.73 13.48 -2.35
CA ASP A 373 -14.13 14.04 -3.64
C ASP A 373 -15.28 15.02 -3.38
N PRO A 374 -15.15 16.31 -3.73
CA PRO A 374 -16.25 17.27 -3.57
C PRO A 374 -17.52 16.85 -4.31
N LYS A 375 -17.40 16.01 -5.34
CA LYS A 375 -18.51 15.48 -6.13
C LYS A 375 -19.04 14.13 -5.61
N ARG A 376 -18.30 13.45 -4.76
CA ARG A 376 -18.67 12.19 -4.13
C ARG A 376 -18.49 12.31 -2.63
N GLN A 377 -19.60 12.40 -1.90
CA GLN A 377 -19.54 12.30 -0.44
C GLN A 377 -19.10 10.87 -0.08
N TRP A 378 -17.82 10.69 0.11
CA TRP A 378 -17.28 9.44 0.62
C TRP A 378 -17.65 9.34 2.10
N THR A 379 -18.56 8.45 2.41
CA THR A 379 -19.05 8.25 3.78
C THR A 379 -18.63 6.89 4.36
N GLY A 380 -17.97 6.04 3.58
CA GLY A 380 -17.49 4.74 4.03
C GLY A 380 -16.22 4.87 4.87
N ILE A 381 -16.17 4.21 6.01
CA ILE A 381 -14.98 4.06 6.85
C ILE A 381 -14.57 2.60 6.81
N THR A 382 -13.32 2.34 6.47
CA THR A 382 -12.74 1.00 6.54
C THR A 382 -11.81 0.93 7.74
N LEU A 383 -12.06 -0.03 8.60
CA LEU A 383 -11.25 -0.36 9.76
C LEU A 383 -10.69 -1.78 9.59
N CYS A 384 -9.58 -2.05 10.22
CA CYS A 384 -9.05 -3.40 10.42
C CYS A 384 -8.95 -3.66 11.91
N VAL A 385 -9.46 -4.80 12.36
CA VAL A 385 -9.21 -5.31 13.69
C VAL A 385 -8.12 -6.35 13.58
N GLU A 386 -7.09 -6.21 14.38
CA GLU A 386 -5.97 -7.14 14.36
C GLU A 386 -5.51 -7.50 15.76
N ALA A 387 -5.05 -8.73 15.91
CA ALA A 387 -4.39 -9.23 17.10
C ALA A 387 -3.07 -9.88 16.72
N ASP A 388 -2.03 -9.60 17.49
CA ASP A 388 -0.75 -10.27 17.30
C ASP A 388 -0.88 -11.77 17.64
N GLY A 389 -0.02 -12.56 17.03
CA GLY A 389 0.15 -13.95 17.43
C GLY A 389 1.00 -14.08 18.70
N ASP A 390 0.94 -15.25 19.30
CA ASP A 390 1.78 -15.64 20.41
C ASP A 390 2.45 -17.00 20.15
N ALA A 391 2.92 -17.67 21.18
CA ALA A 391 3.53 -19.01 21.04
C ALA A 391 2.53 -20.07 20.56
N THR A 392 1.22 -19.87 20.78
CA THR A 392 0.15 -20.84 20.52
C THR A 392 -0.69 -20.49 19.30
N TYR A 393 -0.92 -19.19 19.08
CA TYR A 393 -1.88 -18.69 18.10
C TYR A 393 -1.21 -17.87 17.00
N LYS A 394 -1.75 -18.01 15.79
CA LYS A 394 -1.41 -17.15 14.65
C LYS A 394 -1.95 -15.72 14.91
N PRO A 395 -1.36 -14.70 14.30
CA PRO A 395 -2.02 -13.39 14.22
C PRO A 395 -3.43 -13.55 13.63
N ALA A 396 -4.34 -12.68 14.04
CA ALA A 396 -5.69 -12.61 13.49
C ALA A 396 -5.99 -11.23 12.96
N VAL A 397 -6.77 -11.18 11.90
CA VAL A 397 -7.17 -9.93 11.27
C VAL A 397 -8.60 -10.03 10.74
N GLN A 398 -9.34 -8.93 10.82
CA GLN A 398 -10.67 -8.78 10.24
C GLN A 398 -10.87 -7.37 9.71
N GLU A 399 -11.19 -7.27 8.44
CA GLU A 399 -11.60 -6.00 7.84
C GLU A 399 -13.08 -5.71 8.11
N LEU A 400 -13.38 -4.44 8.30
CA LEU A 400 -14.71 -3.94 8.60
C LEU A 400 -15.01 -2.70 7.78
N ASN A 401 -16.16 -2.66 7.16
CA ASN A 401 -16.66 -1.48 6.46
C ASN A 401 -17.84 -0.89 7.23
N LEU A 402 -17.71 0.38 7.55
CA LEU A 402 -18.77 1.12 8.19
C LEU A 402 -19.40 2.07 7.19
N SER A 403 -20.72 2.03 7.07
CA SER A 403 -21.50 3.00 6.32
C SER A 403 -22.17 3.99 7.26
N LYS A 404 -22.33 5.22 6.80
CA LYS A 404 -23.09 6.22 7.55
C LYS A 404 -24.54 5.75 7.70
N ALA A 405 -25.05 5.75 8.92
CA ALA A 405 -26.48 5.53 9.17
C ALA A 405 -27.30 6.67 8.54
N LYS A 406 -28.47 6.32 8.03
CA LYS A 406 -29.42 7.29 7.43
C LYS A 406 -30.09 8.12 8.49
#